data_89a9fa71556c1b70a085f52f643a84fc
#
_entry.id   89a9fa71556c1b70a085f52f643a84fc
#
_cell.length_a   1.000
_cell.length_b   1.000
_cell.length_c   1.000
_cell.angle_alpha   90.00
_cell.angle_beta   90.00
_cell.angle_gamma   90.00
#
_symmetry.space_group_name_H-M   'P 1'
#
loop_
_entity.id
_entity.type
_entity.pdbx_description
1 polymer ?
#
loop_
_entity_poly.entity_id
_entity_poly.type
_entity_poly.pdbx_seq_one_letter_code
_entity_poly.pdbx_strand_id
1 'polypeptide(L)'
;MRTLLLMLTLSLGFLSGCASLNSFSSQVSSHGSWPADRQPGAYVFERLPSQTATPELASQQTQLEDAARPALAAAGFTEAADPSLAKVVVQLASQVQVEARPPLDNFWYPYGRWGWGGFWGPGRGGIALGVNLEPPYVQMQVSVLMRDRSTHQVLYETRARHERLGSVDARLYPLLFEAALKDFPLVAVSPRTVTLTPTK
;
A
#
# COMPACT_ATOMS: atom_id res chain seq x y z
N MET A 1 52.74 8.62 6.41
CA MET A 1 51.93 7.41 6.15
C MET A 1 50.80 7.21 7.16
N ARG A 2 50.97 7.44 8.46
CA ARG A 2 49.90 7.28 9.48
C ARG A 2 48.71 8.24 9.29
N THR A 3 48.94 9.47 8.88
CA THR A 3 47.87 10.47 8.63
C THR A 3 47.08 10.19 7.36
N LEU A 4 47.66 9.58 6.34
CA LEU A 4 46.99 9.19 5.10
C LEU A 4 46.02 8.00 5.32
N LEU A 5 46.42 7.06 6.19
CA LEU A 5 45.58 5.92 6.58
C LEU A 5 44.35 6.38 7.39
N LEU A 6 44.48 7.36 8.26
CA LEU A 6 43.40 7.93 9.07
C LEU A 6 42.36 8.68 8.19
N MET A 7 42.83 9.38 7.17
CA MET A 7 41.92 10.05 6.20
C MET A 7 41.16 9.05 5.32
N LEU A 8 41.77 7.93 4.96
CA LEU A 8 41.15 6.89 4.12
C LEU A 8 40.06 6.12 4.90
N THR A 9 40.27 5.87 6.21
CA THR A 9 39.27 5.19 7.04
C THR A 9 38.07 6.07 7.35
N LEU A 10 38.22 7.38 7.42
CA LEU A 10 37.14 8.34 7.66
C LEU A 10 36.25 8.52 6.42
N SER A 11 36.80 8.38 5.20
CA SER A 11 36.03 8.51 3.97
C SER A 11 35.15 7.28 3.64
N LEU A 12 35.47 6.08 4.14
CA LEU A 12 34.67 4.87 3.96
C LEU A 12 33.41 4.84 4.84
N GLY A 13 33.35 5.62 5.90
CA GLY A 13 32.18 5.66 6.82
C GLY A 13 30.97 6.40 6.28
N PHE A 14 31.09 7.19 5.21
CA PHE A 14 29.99 8.00 4.68
C PHE A 14 29.15 7.32 3.57
N LEU A 15 29.50 6.13 3.12
CA LEU A 15 28.77 5.43 2.04
C LEU A 15 27.61 4.53 2.51
N SER A 16 27.36 4.41 3.80
CA SER A 16 26.32 3.51 4.33
C SER A 16 24.92 4.15 4.48
N GLY A 17 24.73 5.40 4.04
CA GLY A 17 23.53 6.20 4.34
C GLY A 17 22.33 6.09 3.41
N CYS A 18 22.36 5.36 2.28
CA CYS A 18 21.32 5.46 1.25
C CYS A 18 20.40 4.26 1.11
N ALA A 19 20.38 3.31 2.04
CA ALA A 19 19.55 2.09 1.89
C ALA A 19 18.05 2.30 2.24
N SER A 20 17.66 3.41 2.86
CA SER A 20 16.28 3.61 3.34
C SER A 20 15.34 4.37 2.39
N LEU A 21 15.82 4.84 1.24
CA LEU A 21 15.04 5.67 0.31
C LEU A 21 14.04 4.88 -0.56
N ASN A 22 14.05 3.55 -0.50
CA ASN A 22 13.22 2.70 -1.36
C ASN A 22 12.40 1.69 -0.55
N SER A 23 11.95 2.06 0.66
CA SER A 23 11.11 1.20 1.48
C SER A 23 9.63 1.51 1.29
N PHE A 24 8.82 0.47 1.12
CA PHE A 24 7.37 0.53 1.14
C PHE A 24 6.87 0.09 2.51
N SER A 25 6.08 0.91 3.18
CA SER A 25 5.57 0.63 4.52
C SER A 25 4.05 0.62 4.52
N SER A 26 3.45 -0.38 5.15
CA SER A 26 1.99 -0.50 5.28
C SER A 26 1.58 -0.98 6.66
N GLN A 27 0.38 -0.61 7.09
CA GLN A 27 -0.28 -1.13 8.29
C GLN A 27 -1.05 -2.38 7.93
N VAL A 28 -0.75 -3.49 8.61
CA VAL A 28 -1.37 -4.79 8.34
C VAL A 28 -2.06 -5.31 9.59
N SER A 29 -3.30 -5.77 9.44
CA SER A 29 -4.02 -6.52 10.45
C SER A 29 -4.59 -7.80 9.85
N SER A 30 -4.64 -8.88 10.63
CA SER A 30 -5.17 -10.15 10.19
C SER A 30 -6.00 -10.82 11.28
N HIS A 31 -7.02 -11.56 10.84
CA HIS A 31 -7.99 -12.26 11.69
C HIS A 31 -8.24 -13.65 11.14
N GLY A 32 -8.84 -14.51 11.95
CA GLY A 32 -9.24 -15.87 11.56
C GLY A 32 -8.49 -16.93 12.31
N SER A 33 -8.61 -18.16 11.85
CA SER A 33 -7.98 -19.33 12.42
C SER A 33 -7.64 -20.31 11.28
N TRP A 34 -6.42 -20.16 10.74
CA TRP A 34 -5.91 -21.14 9.78
C TRP A 34 -5.53 -22.41 10.53
N PRO A 35 -6.13 -23.59 10.19
CA PRO A 35 -5.78 -24.84 10.88
C PRO A 35 -4.30 -25.17 10.72
N ALA A 36 -3.63 -25.54 11.81
CA ALA A 36 -2.19 -25.79 11.84
C ALA A 36 -1.73 -26.97 10.96
N ASP A 37 -2.64 -27.93 10.75
CA ASP A 37 -2.43 -29.11 9.91
C ASP A 37 -2.80 -28.88 8.44
N ARG A 38 -3.40 -27.73 8.12
CA ARG A 38 -3.82 -27.40 6.78
C ARG A 38 -2.71 -26.68 6.01
N GLN A 39 -2.23 -27.32 4.96
CA GLN A 39 -1.33 -26.67 4.01
C GLN A 39 -2.11 -25.74 3.08
N PRO A 40 -1.50 -24.63 2.65
CA PRO A 40 -2.00 -23.88 1.49
C PRO A 40 -2.17 -24.80 0.29
N GLY A 41 -3.07 -24.50 -0.61
CA GLY A 41 -3.34 -25.38 -1.73
C GLY A 41 -4.07 -24.66 -2.86
N ALA A 42 -4.82 -25.42 -3.64
CA ALA A 42 -5.55 -24.90 -4.78
C ALA A 42 -6.66 -23.93 -4.33
N TYR A 43 -6.67 -22.74 -4.93
CA TYR A 43 -7.68 -21.71 -4.69
C TYR A 43 -8.38 -21.29 -5.98
N VAL A 44 -9.51 -20.63 -5.81
CA VAL A 44 -10.23 -19.93 -6.87
C VAL A 44 -10.63 -18.54 -6.36
N PHE A 45 -10.60 -17.55 -7.25
CA PHE A 45 -11.16 -16.24 -6.94
C PHE A 45 -12.67 -16.28 -6.95
N GLU A 46 -13.28 -15.59 -6.00
CA GLU A 46 -14.71 -15.32 -5.96
C GLU A 46 -14.94 -13.81 -6.06
N ARG A 47 -15.79 -13.42 -6.98
CA ARG A 47 -16.18 -12.02 -7.20
C ARG A 47 -17.59 -11.79 -6.67
N LEU A 48 -17.79 -10.67 -5.99
CA LEU A 48 -19.13 -10.23 -5.62
C LEU A 48 -19.89 -9.69 -6.84
N PRO A 49 -21.23 -9.78 -6.87
CA PRO A 49 -22.01 -9.19 -7.95
C PRO A 49 -21.73 -7.71 -8.20
N SER A 50 -21.44 -6.95 -7.13
CA SER A 50 -21.05 -5.53 -7.22
C SER A 50 -19.71 -5.30 -7.92
N GLN A 51 -18.80 -6.27 -7.91
CA GLN A 51 -17.49 -6.21 -8.55
C GLN A 51 -17.54 -6.53 -10.05
N THR A 52 -18.66 -7.03 -10.53
CA THR A 52 -18.87 -7.44 -11.92
C THR A 52 -20.08 -6.74 -12.56
N ALA A 53 -20.66 -5.75 -11.87
CA ALA A 53 -21.87 -5.06 -12.31
C ALA A 53 -21.69 -4.31 -13.63
N THR A 54 -20.47 -3.84 -13.93
CA THR A 54 -20.11 -3.23 -15.20
C THR A 54 -18.81 -3.80 -15.75
N PRO A 55 -18.54 -3.67 -17.07
CA PRO A 55 -17.27 -4.12 -17.66
C PRO A 55 -16.04 -3.48 -17.03
N GLU A 56 -16.13 -2.20 -16.62
CA GLU A 56 -15.05 -1.45 -15.99
C GLU A 56 -14.72 -2.04 -14.61
N LEU A 57 -15.75 -2.33 -13.80
CA LEU A 57 -15.58 -2.97 -12.48
C LEU A 57 -14.99 -4.37 -12.62
N ALA A 58 -15.47 -5.14 -13.60
CA ALA A 58 -14.92 -6.46 -13.88
C ALA A 58 -13.45 -6.39 -14.31
N SER A 59 -13.05 -5.39 -15.11
CA SER A 59 -11.66 -5.15 -15.51
C SER A 59 -10.79 -4.74 -14.33
N GLN A 60 -11.28 -3.85 -13.47
CA GLN A 60 -10.58 -3.45 -12.25
C GLN A 60 -10.38 -4.65 -11.31
N GLN A 61 -11.38 -5.49 -11.15
CA GLN A 61 -11.28 -6.70 -10.34
C GLN A 61 -10.24 -7.68 -10.92
N THR A 62 -10.17 -7.84 -12.24
CA THR A 62 -9.15 -8.66 -12.90
C THR A 62 -7.75 -8.12 -12.61
N GLN A 63 -7.52 -6.80 -12.71
CA GLN A 63 -6.24 -6.20 -12.38
C GLN A 63 -5.86 -6.39 -10.91
N LEU A 64 -6.84 -6.36 -10.01
CA LEU A 64 -6.62 -6.60 -8.59
C LEU A 64 -6.21 -8.05 -8.33
N GLU A 65 -6.85 -9.01 -9.00
CA GLU A 65 -6.51 -10.44 -8.94
C GLU A 65 -5.10 -10.70 -9.49
N ASP A 66 -4.76 -10.07 -10.63
CA ASP A 66 -3.41 -10.15 -11.22
C ASP A 66 -2.34 -9.63 -10.26
N ALA A 67 -2.64 -8.55 -9.55
CA ALA A 67 -1.74 -7.98 -8.55
C ALA A 67 -1.57 -8.88 -7.31
N ALA A 68 -2.59 -9.68 -6.96
CA ALA A 68 -2.56 -10.56 -5.78
C ALA A 68 -1.88 -11.91 -6.04
N ARG A 69 -1.88 -12.41 -7.28
CA ARG A 69 -1.35 -13.75 -7.62
C ARG A 69 0.08 -14.00 -7.13
N PRO A 70 1.05 -13.09 -7.32
CA PRO A 70 2.41 -13.32 -6.82
C PRO A 70 2.48 -13.49 -5.31
N ALA A 71 1.72 -12.69 -4.55
CA ALA A 71 1.68 -12.77 -3.10
C ALA A 71 1.00 -14.06 -2.60
N LEU A 72 -0.07 -14.50 -3.25
CA LEU A 72 -0.72 -15.78 -2.99
C LEU A 72 0.23 -16.95 -3.28
N ALA A 73 0.96 -16.91 -4.40
CA ALA A 73 1.95 -17.92 -4.74
C ALA A 73 3.08 -17.98 -3.71
N ALA A 74 3.58 -16.83 -3.25
CA ALA A 74 4.59 -16.74 -2.20
C ALA A 74 4.08 -17.30 -0.85
N ALA A 75 2.78 -17.17 -0.56
CA ALA A 75 2.13 -17.77 0.61
C ALA A 75 1.82 -19.29 0.44
N GLY A 76 2.20 -19.88 -0.69
CA GLY A 76 2.06 -21.33 -0.96
C GLY A 76 0.76 -21.75 -1.64
N PHE A 77 -0.05 -20.79 -2.12
CA PHE A 77 -1.29 -21.09 -2.83
C PHE A 77 -1.05 -21.22 -4.33
N THR A 78 -1.84 -22.07 -4.99
CA THR A 78 -1.83 -22.25 -6.44
C THR A 78 -3.23 -22.03 -6.99
N GLU A 79 -3.37 -21.21 -8.01
CA GLU A 79 -4.67 -21.02 -8.67
C GLU A 79 -5.11 -22.30 -9.38
N ALA A 80 -6.32 -22.76 -9.10
CA ALA A 80 -6.84 -23.99 -9.67
C ALA A 80 -7.18 -23.79 -11.15
N ALA A 81 -6.65 -24.64 -12.02
CA ALA A 81 -7.02 -24.65 -13.44
C ALA A 81 -8.51 -25.05 -13.63
N ASP A 82 -8.98 -25.99 -12.81
CA ASP A 82 -10.39 -26.36 -12.69
C ASP A 82 -10.93 -25.83 -11.36
N PRO A 83 -11.90 -24.92 -11.36
CA PRO A 83 -12.51 -24.40 -10.13
C PRO A 83 -13.02 -25.48 -9.19
N SER A 84 -13.46 -26.66 -9.71
CA SER A 84 -13.95 -27.76 -8.88
C SER A 84 -12.91 -28.34 -7.95
N LEU A 85 -11.63 -28.23 -8.29
CA LEU A 85 -10.50 -28.76 -7.53
C LEU A 85 -10.03 -27.81 -6.41
N ALA A 86 -10.48 -26.57 -6.44
CA ALA A 86 -10.11 -25.59 -5.41
C ALA A 86 -10.72 -25.96 -4.06
N LYS A 87 -9.91 -25.92 -3.01
CA LYS A 87 -10.33 -26.11 -1.61
C LYS A 87 -10.52 -24.80 -0.87
N VAL A 88 -9.98 -23.73 -1.40
CA VAL A 88 -10.04 -22.39 -0.82
C VAL A 88 -10.66 -21.42 -1.82
N VAL A 89 -11.55 -20.59 -1.31
CA VAL A 89 -12.11 -19.46 -2.06
C VAL A 89 -11.44 -18.19 -1.56
N VAL A 90 -10.89 -17.41 -2.48
CA VAL A 90 -10.23 -16.13 -2.19
C VAL A 90 -11.06 -14.99 -2.75
N GLN A 91 -11.51 -14.11 -1.88
CA GLN A 91 -12.21 -12.89 -2.24
C GLN A 91 -11.29 -11.69 -1.97
N LEU A 92 -11.16 -10.82 -2.97
CA LEU A 92 -10.34 -9.62 -2.89
C LEU A 92 -11.21 -8.37 -2.91
N ALA A 93 -10.78 -7.35 -2.18
CA ALA A 93 -11.34 -6.02 -2.31
C ALA A 93 -10.24 -4.96 -2.20
N SER A 94 -10.47 -3.81 -2.82
CA SER A 94 -9.65 -2.62 -2.66
C SER A 94 -10.52 -1.42 -2.28
N GLN A 95 -9.95 -0.54 -1.48
CA GLN A 95 -10.55 0.73 -1.12
C GLN A 95 -9.52 1.83 -1.27
N VAL A 96 -9.93 2.94 -1.88
CA VAL A 96 -9.11 4.14 -2.02
C VAL A 96 -9.86 5.30 -1.41
N GLN A 97 -9.22 6.02 -0.51
CA GLN A 97 -9.73 7.28 0.06
C GLN A 97 -8.76 8.39 -0.33
N VAL A 98 -9.30 9.48 -0.82
CA VAL A 98 -8.53 10.69 -1.18
C VAL A 98 -9.09 11.83 -0.35
N GLU A 99 -8.28 12.32 0.56
CA GLU A 99 -8.62 13.47 1.40
C GLU A 99 -7.88 14.70 0.89
N ALA A 100 -8.65 15.71 0.48
CA ALA A 100 -8.07 17.01 0.23
C ALA A 100 -7.55 17.57 1.57
N ARG A 101 -6.27 17.85 1.65
CA ARG A 101 -5.74 18.57 2.82
C ARG A 101 -6.37 19.95 2.87
N PRO A 102 -7.00 20.35 4.00
CA PRO A 102 -7.29 21.75 4.18
C PRO A 102 -5.96 22.50 4.08
N PRO A 103 -5.92 23.65 3.41
CA PRO A 103 -4.74 24.51 3.44
C PRO A 103 -4.31 24.62 4.91
N LEU A 104 -3.04 24.38 5.19
CA LEU A 104 -2.52 24.65 6.53
C LEU A 104 -2.93 26.09 6.84
N ASP A 105 -3.85 26.26 7.77
CA ASP A 105 -4.11 27.54 8.38
C ASP A 105 -2.79 27.95 9.02
N ASN A 106 -1.96 28.64 8.22
CA ASN A 106 -0.79 29.32 8.71
C ASN A 106 -1.32 30.45 9.61
N PHE A 107 -1.52 30.09 10.87
CA PHE A 107 -1.94 31.00 11.95
C PHE A 107 -1.03 32.25 12.05
N TRP A 108 0.03 32.28 11.23
CA TRP A 108 1.01 33.36 11.18
C TRP A 108 0.92 34.22 9.92
N TYR A 109 0.03 33.93 8.95
CA TYR A 109 -0.21 34.83 7.84
C TYR A 109 -1.57 35.47 8.00
N PRO A 110 -1.65 36.78 8.39
CA PRO A 110 -2.89 37.49 8.57
C PRO A 110 -3.68 37.74 7.27
N TYR A 111 -3.24 37.15 6.16
CA TYR A 111 -3.89 37.26 4.87
C TYR A 111 -4.38 35.90 4.45
N GLY A 112 -5.69 35.71 4.60
CA GLY A 112 -6.39 34.48 4.27
C GLY A 112 -6.21 34.06 2.81
N ARG A 113 -6.78 32.89 2.48
CA ARG A 113 -6.78 32.08 1.25
C ARG A 113 -6.71 32.80 -0.10
N TRP A 114 -6.82 34.14 -0.13
CA TRP A 114 -6.60 35.06 -1.23
C TRP A 114 -5.60 36.14 -0.77
N GLY A 115 -4.35 35.73 -0.55
CA GLY A 115 -3.30 36.65 -0.18
C GLY A 115 -2.91 37.55 -1.34
N TRP A 116 -3.41 38.75 -1.37
CA TRP A 116 -2.82 39.86 -2.11
C TRP A 116 -1.58 40.32 -1.34
N GLY A 117 -0.50 39.55 -1.46
CA GLY A 117 0.80 39.91 -0.89
C GLY A 117 1.49 40.92 -1.79
N GLY A 118 1.24 42.19 -1.58
CA GLY A 118 2.04 43.24 -2.20
C GLY A 118 3.36 43.37 -1.45
N PHE A 119 4.48 42.97 -2.06
CA PHE A 119 5.82 43.30 -1.58
C PHE A 119 6.14 44.75 -2.04
N TRP A 120 6.09 45.67 -1.12
CA TRP A 120 6.57 47.04 -1.34
C TRP A 120 8.07 47.08 -1.02
N GLY A 121 8.90 46.74 -2.03
CA GLY A 121 10.32 47.04 -2.01
C GLY A 121 10.63 48.16 -2.97
N PRO A 122 11.62 49.04 -2.73
CA PRO A 122 11.97 50.14 -3.61
C PRO A 122 12.47 49.56 -4.94
N GLY A 123 11.60 49.54 -5.97
CA GLY A 123 11.98 49.31 -7.33
C GLY A 123 11.19 48.35 -8.20
N ARG A 124 10.35 47.43 -7.68
CA ARG A 124 9.51 46.56 -8.53
C ARG A 124 8.31 46.04 -7.73
N GLY A 125 7.14 46.53 -8.01
CA GLY A 125 5.87 45.96 -7.59
C GLY A 125 5.54 44.73 -8.44
N GLY A 126 5.52 43.54 -7.85
CA GLY A 126 5.03 42.29 -8.44
C GLY A 126 3.88 41.74 -7.65
N ILE A 127 2.80 41.29 -8.30
CA ILE A 127 1.73 40.53 -7.69
C ILE A 127 2.12 39.06 -7.82
N ALA A 128 2.48 38.41 -6.71
CA ALA A 128 2.69 36.97 -6.67
C ALA A 128 1.36 36.29 -6.30
N LEU A 129 0.72 35.62 -7.25
CA LEU A 129 -0.40 34.72 -6.99
C LEU A 129 0.19 33.35 -6.57
N GLY A 130 0.36 33.15 -5.28
CA GLY A 130 0.77 31.86 -4.73
C GLY A 130 -0.46 30.95 -4.60
N VAL A 131 -0.60 29.98 -5.48
CA VAL A 131 -1.54 28.87 -5.29
C VAL A 131 -0.79 27.78 -4.52
N ASN A 132 -1.02 27.66 -3.23
CA ASN A 132 -0.54 26.51 -2.43
C ASN A 132 -1.38 25.29 -2.80
N LEU A 133 -0.89 24.51 -3.78
CA LEU A 133 -1.43 23.20 -4.11
C LEU A 133 -0.74 22.16 -3.21
N GLU A 134 -1.26 21.97 -2.00
CA GLU A 134 -0.82 20.84 -1.19
C GLU A 134 -1.34 19.54 -1.81
N PRO A 135 -0.47 18.53 -2.01
CA PRO A 135 -0.90 17.27 -2.56
C PRO A 135 -1.90 16.60 -1.61
N PRO A 136 -2.98 15.98 -2.16
CA PRO A 136 -3.96 15.29 -1.34
C PRO A 136 -3.32 14.13 -0.57
N TYR A 137 -3.93 13.79 0.55
CA TYR A 137 -3.60 12.59 1.29
C TYR A 137 -4.36 11.42 0.69
N VAL A 138 -3.64 10.39 0.26
CA VAL A 138 -4.21 9.20 -0.36
C VAL A 138 -3.97 8.01 0.55
N GLN A 139 -5.07 7.34 0.92
CA GLN A 139 -5.06 6.07 1.62
C GLN A 139 -5.51 4.97 0.67
N MET A 140 -4.67 3.97 0.47
CA MET A 140 -4.96 2.76 -0.31
C MET A 140 -5.01 1.56 0.63
N GLN A 141 -6.05 0.76 0.53
CA GLN A 141 -6.24 -0.46 1.31
C GLN A 141 -6.60 -1.62 0.39
N VAL A 142 -6.03 -2.78 0.66
CA VAL A 142 -6.48 -4.06 0.11
C VAL A 142 -6.94 -4.97 1.23
N SER A 143 -7.87 -5.86 0.91
CA SER A 143 -8.29 -6.95 1.79
C SER A 143 -8.31 -8.28 1.04
N VAL A 144 -7.90 -9.33 1.73
CA VAL A 144 -7.91 -10.72 1.28
C VAL A 144 -8.73 -11.51 2.28
N LEU A 145 -9.82 -12.12 1.83
CA LEU A 145 -10.65 -13.01 2.61
C LEU A 145 -10.53 -14.42 2.03
N MET A 146 -10.10 -15.37 2.86
CA MET A 146 -9.96 -16.78 2.50
C MET A 146 -11.00 -17.61 3.23
N ARG A 147 -11.78 -18.39 2.47
CA ARG A 147 -12.81 -19.28 3.03
C ARG A 147 -12.59 -20.71 2.59
N ASP A 148 -12.97 -21.63 3.43
CA ASP A 148 -13.10 -23.02 3.00
C ASP A 148 -14.25 -23.15 2.01
N ARG A 149 -14.01 -23.80 0.88
CA ARG A 149 -14.98 -23.88 -0.19
C ARG A 149 -16.19 -24.75 0.17
N SER A 150 -15.97 -25.79 0.94
CA SER A 150 -17.04 -26.75 1.29
C SER A 150 -17.92 -26.26 2.41
N THR A 151 -17.33 -25.64 3.44
CA THR A 151 -18.03 -25.19 4.64
C THR A 151 -18.38 -23.72 4.63
N HIS A 152 -17.80 -22.92 3.71
CA HIS A 152 -17.88 -21.46 3.63
C HIS A 152 -17.32 -20.75 4.90
N GLN A 153 -16.67 -21.47 5.79
CA GLN A 153 -16.08 -20.92 6.98
C GLN A 153 -14.88 -20.02 6.64
N VAL A 154 -14.81 -18.88 7.31
CA VAL A 154 -13.65 -17.97 7.18
C VAL A 154 -12.44 -18.62 7.83
N LEU A 155 -11.38 -18.81 7.04
CA LEU A 155 -10.11 -19.36 7.49
C LEU A 155 -9.12 -18.26 7.85
N TYR A 156 -9.06 -17.22 7.01
CA TYR A 156 -8.13 -16.12 7.18
C TYR A 156 -8.64 -14.86 6.50
N GLU A 157 -8.49 -13.75 7.16
CA GLU A 157 -8.77 -12.42 6.62
C GLU A 157 -7.59 -11.52 6.94
N THR A 158 -7.10 -10.77 5.97
CA THR A 158 -6.05 -9.80 6.17
C THR A 158 -6.33 -8.51 5.41
N ARG A 159 -5.87 -7.40 5.97
CA ARG A 159 -5.98 -6.06 5.38
C ARG A 159 -4.64 -5.37 5.47
N ALA A 160 -4.21 -4.78 4.38
CA ALA A 160 -3.03 -3.92 4.32
C ALA A 160 -3.43 -2.52 3.87
N ARG A 161 -2.98 -1.51 4.59
CA ARG A 161 -3.26 -0.09 4.35
C ARG A 161 -1.96 0.68 4.19
N HIS A 162 -1.87 1.46 3.13
CA HIS A 162 -0.75 2.36 2.86
C HIS A 162 -1.26 3.79 2.69
N GLU A 163 -0.50 4.72 3.23
CA GLU A 163 -0.84 6.13 3.23
C GLU A 163 0.31 6.93 2.61
N ARG A 164 -0.03 7.86 1.72
CA ARG A 164 0.95 8.72 1.05
C ARG A 164 0.35 10.06 0.65
N LEU A 165 1.21 11.02 0.39
CA LEU A 165 0.85 12.26 -0.28
C LEU A 165 0.93 12.09 -1.80
N GLY A 166 0.01 12.70 -2.54
CA GLY A 166 0.01 12.70 -3.99
C GLY A 166 -1.17 11.98 -4.61
N SER A 167 -0.95 11.25 -5.70
CA SER A 167 -1.99 10.56 -6.46
C SER A 167 -2.10 9.07 -6.13
N VAL A 168 -3.25 8.49 -6.47
CA VAL A 168 -3.45 7.04 -6.47
C VAL A 168 -2.50 6.38 -7.45
N ASP A 169 -1.83 5.31 -7.02
CA ASP A 169 -0.89 4.57 -7.86
C ASP A 169 -1.21 3.07 -7.80
N ALA A 170 -1.81 2.56 -8.86
CA ALA A 170 -2.19 1.14 -8.96
C ALA A 170 -0.98 0.17 -8.90
N ARG A 171 0.23 0.65 -9.19
CA ARG A 171 1.47 -0.16 -9.09
C ARG A 171 1.80 -0.55 -7.65
N LEU A 172 1.13 0.04 -6.67
CA LEU A 172 1.28 -0.31 -5.26
C LEU A 172 0.45 -1.52 -4.83
N TYR A 173 -0.54 -1.95 -5.61
CA TYR A 173 -1.35 -3.12 -5.24
C TYR A 173 -0.54 -4.40 -5.02
N PRO A 174 0.42 -4.79 -5.88
CA PRO A 174 1.26 -5.96 -5.62
C PRO A 174 1.99 -5.88 -4.27
N LEU A 175 2.56 -4.72 -3.93
CA LEU A 175 3.25 -4.51 -2.65
C LEU A 175 2.29 -4.56 -1.45
N LEU A 176 1.06 -4.06 -1.62
CA LEU A 176 0.03 -4.15 -0.58
C LEU A 176 -0.38 -5.61 -0.32
N PHE A 177 -0.56 -6.43 -1.38
CA PHE A 177 -0.85 -7.86 -1.23
C PHE A 177 0.33 -8.63 -0.65
N GLU A 178 1.56 -8.32 -1.07
CA GLU A 178 2.76 -8.91 -0.48
C GLU A 178 2.83 -8.60 1.02
N ALA A 179 2.61 -7.34 1.42
CA ALA A 179 2.58 -6.96 2.83
C ALA A 179 1.46 -7.66 3.60
N ALA A 180 0.25 -7.76 3.01
CA ALA A 180 -0.91 -8.40 3.62
C ALA A 180 -0.69 -9.88 3.94
N LEU A 181 0.05 -10.60 3.07
CA LEU A 181 0.27 -12.04 3.18
C LEU A 181 1.66 -12.41 3.71
N LYS A 182 2.52 -11.43 4.01
CA LYS A 182 3.93 -11.65 4.41
C LYS A 182 4.10 -12.65 5.55
N ASP A 183 3.23 -12.58 6.55
CA ASP A 183 3.33 -13.41 7.75
C ASP A 183 2.24 -14.49 7.82
N PHE A 184 1.56 -14.75 6.69
CA PHE A 184 0.60 -15.84 6.62
C PHE A 184 1.24 -17.18 7.08
N PRO A 185 0.57 -18.00 7.89
CA PRO A 185 -0.80 -17.90 8.40
C PRO A 185 -0.94 -17.20 9.77
N LEU A 186 0.06 -16.49 10.25
CA LEU A 186 0.03 -15.85 11.57
C LEU A 186 -1.02 -14.73 11.62
N VAL A 187 -1.77 -14.72 12.72
CA VAL A 187 -2.83 -13.73 12.97
C VAL A 187 -2.30 -12.60 13.84
N ALA A 188 -2.55 -11.36 13.44
CA ALA A 188 -2.25 -10.15 14.20
C ALA A 188 -3.45 -9.19 14.13
N VAL A 189 -4.29 -9.22 15.14
CA VAL A 189 -5.52 -8.41 15.22
C VAL A 189 -5.20 -6.92 15.32
N SER A 190 -4.20 -6.54 16.13
CA SER A 190 -3.72 -5.17 16.20
C SER A 190 -2.89 -4.84 14.97
N PRO A 191 -3.15 -3.70 14.32
CA PRO A 191 -2.35 -3.29 13.17
C PRO A 191 -0.87 -3.20 13.49
N ARG A 192 -0.03 -3.78 12.64
CA ARG A 192 1.42 -3.70 12.72
C ARG A 192 1.99 -3.11 11.43
N THR A 193 3.12 -2.45 11.55
CA THR A 193 3.83 -1.93 10.38
C THR A 193 4.63 -3.04 9.71
N VAL A 194 4.34 -3.27 8.44
CA VAL A 194 5.13 -4.15 7.57
C VAL A 194 5.90 -3.29 6.59
N THR A 195 7.22 -3.46 6.55
CA THR A 195 8.10 -2.76 5.63
C THR A 195 8.65 -3.74 4.61
N LEU A 196 8.52 -3.40 3.34
CA LEU A 196 9.06 -4.12 2.20
C LEU A 196 10.17 -3.29 1.55
N THR A 197 11.18 -3.96 1.03
CA THR A 197 12.19 -3.36 0.16
C THR A 197 11.90 -3.84 -1.26
N PRO A 198 11.28 -3.01 -2.13
CA PRO A 198 10.99 -3.43 -3.49
C PRO A 198 12.29 -3.80 -4.21
N THR A 199 12.35 -5.00 -4.73
CA THR A 199 13.42 -5.44 -5.64
C THR A 199 13.24 -4.71 -6.97
N LYS A 200 14.31 -4.10 -7.48
CA LYS A 200 14.32 -3.43 -8.80
C LYS A 200 14.11 -4.41 -9.93
#